data_0babba796e76e3898d97e4e313a3e70f
#
_entry.id   0babba796e76e3898d97e4e313a3e70f
#
_cell.length_a   1.000
_cell.length_b   1.000
_cell.length_c   1.000
_cell.angle_alpha   90.00
_cell.angle_beta   90.00
_cell.angle_gamma   90.00
#
_symmetry.space_group_name_H-M   'P 1'
#
loop_
_entity.id
_entity.type
_entity.pdbx_description
1 polymer ?
#
loop_
_entity_poly.entity_id
_entity_poly.type
_entity_poly.pdbx_seq_one_letter_code
_entity_poly.pdbx_strand_id
1 'polypeptide(L)'
;MLGRLLQANQHCMLNNFKSPRRVVITGMGCVTPIGIGRKAFWSGLQKGESGVRRIESFDVSRSAVKIAAQVQDFDWEAQLDPKDRKHVPRTVPLALAAAREAFEDAGIAASDLSPEEKQQIGVMLGTGGGGLPFVEQHYAIWYQGGAHHKASVYIIPAATHGTLSSELSMAFGLRGLSHVISTGCTSSTDAIAYAAQHISLGRQEVMLAGGVDAPLAPGILAGFNLLTVLTTQWNDEPHRASRPFTRDRSGMVLGEGSWIYVLEEFERAQQRGAKIYAEIAGYGTTCDAYHR
;
A
#
# COMPACT_ATOMS: atom_id res chain seq x y z
N MET A 1 28.76 17.46 -39.99
CA MET A 1 27.34 17.07 -40.03
C MET A 1 26.84 16.56 -38.65
N LEU A 2 27.60 15.75 -37.92
CA LEU A 2 27.25 15.25 -36.59
C LEU A 2 27.07 16.33 -35.54
N GLY A 3 27.88 17.39 -35.52
CA GLY A 3 27.78 18.46 -34.52
C GLY A 3 26.48 19.28 -34.58
N ARG A 4 25.87 19.46 -35.76
CA ARG A 4 24.59 20.16 -35.90
C ARG A 4 23.40 19.30 -35.47
N LEU A 5 23.48 17.98 -35.58
CA LEU A 5 22.45 17.04 -35.09
C LEU A 5 22.45 16.93 -33.57
N LEU A 6 23.62 17.01 -32.92
CA LEU A 6 23.73 17.00 -31.47
C LEU A 6 23.22 18.32 -30.84
N GLN A 7 23.50 19.47 -31.48
CA GLN A 7 22.96 20.77 -31.02
C GLN A 7 21.45 20.89 -31.22
N ALA A 8 20.90 20.39 -32.35
CA ALA A 8 19.46 20.37 -32.58
C ALA A 8 18.73 19.46 -31.57
N ASN A 9 19.30 18.30 -31.23
CA ASN A 9 18.74 17.41 -30.22
C ASN A 9 18.83 18.01 -28.78
N GLN A 10 19.91 18.69 -28.44
CA GLN A 10 20.00 19.38 -27.15
C GLN A 10 18.98 20.52 -27.00
N HIS A 11 18.76 21.31 -28.06
CA HIS A 11 17.74 22.37 -28.05
C HIS A 11 16.29 21.82 -28.01
N CYS A 12 16.04 20.70 -28.66
CA CYS A 12 14.72 20.04 -28.63
C CYS A 12 14.41 19.38 -27.26
N MET A 13 15.43 18.89 -26.56
CA MET A 13 15.22 18.30 -25.22
C MET A 13 15.10 19.33 -24.10
N LEU A 14 15.70 20.53 -24.24
CA LEU A 14 15.69 21.55 -23.19
C LEU A 14 14.48 22.49 -23.24
N ASN A 15 13.78 22.60 -24.38
CA ASN A 15 12.66 23.53 -24.55
C ASN A 15 11.27 22.93 -24.24
N ASN A 16 11.17 21.68 -23.77
CA ASN A 16 9.88 21.05 -23.43
C ASN A 16 9.68 20.76 -21.94
N PHE A 17 10.49 21.31 -21.03
CA PHE A 17 10.16 21.28 -19.61
C PHE A 17 9.08 22.34 -19.35
N LYS A 18 7.82 21.92 -19.49
CA LYS A 18 6.71 22.66 -18.86
C LYS A 18 7.03 22.81 -17.38
N SER A 19 6.68 23.94 -16.80
CA SER A 19 6.78 24.13 -15.35
C SER A 19 6.13 22.95 -14.65
N PRO A 20 6.73 22.41 -13.58
CA PRO A 20 6.15 21.31 -12.83
C PRO A 20 4.70 21.63 -12.43
N ARG A 21 3.77 20.72 -12.71
CA ARG A 21 2.37 20.89 -12.36
C ARG A 21 2.18 20.65 -10.85
N ARG A 22 1.26 21.37 -10.25
CA ARG A 22 0.88 21.17 -8.86
C ARG A 22 0.09 19.89 -8.70
N VAL A 23 0.29 19.20 -7.58
CA VAL A 23 -0.35 17.91 -7.30
C VAL A 23 -1.10 17.98 -5.98
N VAL A 24 -2.34 17.58 -5.98
CA VAL A 24 -3.24 17.65 -4.81
C VAL A 24 -3.83 16.30 -4.47
N ILE A 25 -4.26 16.15 -3.21
CA ILE A 25 -5.01 14.99 -2.73
C ILE A 25 -6.49 15.33 -2.81
N THR A 26 -7.24 14.57 -3.61
CA THR A 26 -8.69 14.78 -3.81
C THR A 26 -9.53 13.68 -3.16
N GLY A 27 -8.96 12.54 -2.81
CA GLY A 27 -9.65 11.46 -2.13
C GLY A 27 -8.72 10.62 -1.29
N MET A 28 -9.28 9.96 -0.30
CA MET A 28 -8.57 9.04 0.58
C MET A 28 -9.46 7.91 1.06
N GLY A 29 -8.86 6.74 1.28
CA GLY A 29 -9.54 5.59 1.85
C GLY A 29 -8.58 4.72 2.64
N CYS A 30 -9.08 4.02 3.62
CA CYS A 30 -8.25 3.19 4.49
C CYS A 30 -8.96 1.96 5.04
N VAL A 31 -8.15 0.95 5.35
CA VAL A 31 -8.53 -0.21 6.14
C VAL A 31 -7.48 -0.39 7.22
N THR A 32 -7.86 -0.26 8.47
CA THR A 32 -6.92 -0.26 9.60
C THR A 32 -7.45 -1.08 10.78
N PRO A 33 -6.58 -1.49 11.71
CA PRO A 33 -7.00 -2.23 12.91
C PRO A 33 -7.89 -1.44 13.89
N ILE A 34 -8.02 -0.12 13.73
CA ILE A 34 -8.89 0.73 14.56
C ILE A 34 -10.08 1.32 13.79
N GLY A 35 -10.27 0.89 12.55
CA GLY A 35 -11.44 1.28 11.76
C GLY A 35 -11.29 0.97 10.28
N ILE A 36 -12.37 0.48 9.70
CA ILE A 36 -12.53 0.27 8.27
C ILE A 36 -13.19 1.52 7.70
N GLY A 37 -12.50 2.17 6.80
CA GLY A 37 -12.87 3.47 6.27
C GLY A 37 -12.41 4.64 7.15
N ARG A 38 -12.15 5.78 6.51
CA ARG A 38 -11.56 6.98 7.13
C ARG A 38 -12.39 7.56 8.29
N LYS A 39 -13.73 7.44 8.24
CA LYS A 39 -14.59 7.95 9.32
C LYS A 39 -14.43 7.13 10.59
N ALA A 40 -14.43 5.79 10.46
CA ALA A 40 -14.22 4.88 11.57
C ALA A 40 -12.80 5.02 12.13
N PHE A 41 -11.80 5.08 11.26
CA PHE A 41 -10.41 5.33 11.65
C PHE A 41 -10.26 6.64 12.45
N TRP A 42 -10.85 7.73 11.96
CA TRP A 42 -10.80 9.02 12.66
C TRP A 42 -11.47 8.96 14.02
N SER A 43 -12.64 8.30 14.13
CA SER A 43 -13.32 8.08 15.41
C SER A 43 -12.46 7.28 16.38
N GLY A 44 -11.80 6.20 15.91
CA GLY A 44 -10.88 5.40 16.73
C GLY A 44 -9.70 6.22 17.25
N LEU A 45 -9.10 7.06 16.38
CA LEU A 45 -8.04 7.97 16.78
C LEU A 45 -8.49 8.96 17.87
N GLN A 46 -9.66 9.58 17.71
CA GLN A 46 -10.19 10.54 18.70
C GLN A 46 -10.45 9.91 20.07
N LYS A 47 -10.80 8.61 20.09
CA LYS A 47 -11.02 7.85 21.34
C LYS A 47 -9.72 7.29 21.92
N GLY A 48 -8.59 7.39 21.21
CA GLY A 48 -7.33 6.78 21.62
C GLY A 48 -7.37 5.24 21.57
N GLU A 49 -8.15 4.65 20.66
CA GLU A 49 -8.28 3.21 20.54
C GLU A 49 -6.96 2.58 20.07
N SER A 50 -6.63 1.42 20.62
CA SER A 50 -5.52 0.59 20.17
C SER A 50 -6.05 -0.61 19.38
N GLY A 51 -5.52 -0.82 18.17
CA GLY A 51 -5.81 -2.01 17.39
C GLY A 51 -4.94 -3.23 17.73
N VAL A 52 -4.04 -3.09 18.71
CA VAL A 52 -3.14 -4.19 19.13
C VAL A 52 -3.89 -5.18 20.00
N ARG A 53 -3.85 -6.46 19.61
CA ARG A 53 -4.54 -7.57 20.28
C ARG A 53 -3.67 -8.81 20.27
N ARG A 54 -4.08 -9.85 21.01
CA ARG A 54 -3.48 -11.18 20.89
C ARG A 54 -3.70 -11.73 19.49
N ILE A 55 -2.67 -12.37 18.93
CA ILE A 55 -2.77 -13.04 17.63
C ILE A 55 -3.59 -14.32 17.82
N GLU A 56 -4.67 -14.45 17.03
CA GLU A 56 -5.57 -15.60 17.02
C GLU A 56 -5.58 -16.32 15.65
N SER A 57 -5.04 -15.71 14.62
CA SER A 57 -5.04 -16.22 13.24
C SER A 57 -4.10 -17.41 13.03
N PHE A 58 -3.12 -17.62 13.92
CA PHE A 58 -2.22 -18.79 13.95
C PHE A 58 -1.66 -19.03 15.35
N ASP A 59 -1.09 -20.22 15.58
CA ASP A 59 -0.53 -20.60 16.86
C ASP A 59 0.75 -19.79 17.19
N VAL A 60 0.71 -19.06 18.30
CA VAL A 60 1.81 -18.28 18.84
C VAL A 60 2.31 -18.82 20.20
N SER A 61 1.89 -20.03 20.60
CA SER A 61 2.24 -20.61 21.90
C SER A 61 3.75 -20.66 22.14
N ARG A 62 4.52 -20.95 21.09
CA ARG A 62 5.98 -21.05 21.11
C ARG A 62 6.69 -19.72 20.77
N SER A 63 5.94 -18.66 20.43
CA SER A 63 6.52 -17.34 20.11
C SER A 63 6.70 -16.50 21.37
N ALA A 64 7.82 -15.77 21.45
CA ALA A 64 8.02 -14.76 22.47
C ALA A 64 7.07 -13.56 22.29
N VAL A 65 6.68 -13.26 21.05
CA VAL A 65 5.72 -12.22 20.68
C VAL A 65 4.38 -12.87 20.38
N LYS A 66 3.31 -12.40 21.04
CA LYS A 66 1.98 -12.98 20.96
C LYS A 66 0.91 -11.98 20.52
N ILE A 67 1.33 -10.76 20.13
CA ILE A 67 0.47 -9.63 19.85
C ILE A 67 0.77 -9.02 18.49
N ALA A 68 -0.27 -8.50 17.83
CA ALA A 68 -0.19 -7.76 16.59
C ALA A 68 -1.42 -6.84 16.44
N ALA A 69 -1.34 -5.90 15.51
CA ALA A 69 -2.48 -5.05 15.12
C ALA A 69 -3.07 -5.58 13.81
N GLN A 70 -3.97 -6.56 13.93
CA GLN A 70 -4.68 -7.17 12.80
C GLN A 70 -6.03 -6.48 12.57
N VAL A 71 -6.41 -6.29 11.32
CA VAL A 71 -7.74 -5.79 10.94
C VAL A 71 -8.78 -6.84 11.25
N GLN A 72 -9.73 -6.49 12.13
CA GLN A 72 -10.87 -7.32 12.52
C GLN A 72 -12.12 -6.93 11.73
N ASP A 73 -13.09 -7.84 11.67
CA ASP A 73 -14.43 -7.61 11.10
C ASP A 73 -14.43 -7.08 9.66
N PHE A 74 -13.39 -7.45 8.90
CA PHE A 74 -13.24 -7.08 7.49
C PHE A 74 -13.72 -8.20 6.57
N ASP A 75 -14.78 -7.94 5.86
CA ASP A 75 -15.29 -8.85 4.81
C ASP A 75 -14.38 -8.75 3.58
N TRP A 76 -13.27 -9.50 3.63
CA TRP A 76 -12.30 -9.55 2.55
C TRP A 76 -12.85 -10.29 1.32
N GLU A 77 -13.78 -11.24 1.51
CA GLU A 77 -14.38 -12.01 0.42
C GLU A 77 -15.26 -11.15 -0.47
N ALA A 78 -15.98 -10.20 0.09
CA ALA A 78 -16.77 -9.24 -0.66
C ALA A 78 -15.94 -8.32 -1.55
N GLN A 79 -14.64 -8.25 -1.31
CA GLN A 79 -13.73 -7.41 -2.12
C GLN A 79 -13.30 -8.07 -3.43
N LEU A 80 -13.50 -9.37 -3.58
CA LEU A 80 -12.94 -10.21 -4.65
C LEU A 80 -14.02 -11.02 -5.36
N ASP A 81 -13.78 -11.26 -6.65
CA ASP A 81 -14.53 -12.30 -7.37
C ASP A 81 -14.27 -13.67 -6.70
N PRO A 82 -15.30 -14.50 -6.45
CA PRO A 82 -15.14 -15.80 -5.81
C PRO A 82 -14.05 -16.70 -6.41
N LYS A 83 -13.82 -16.61 -7.72
CA LYS A 83 -12.76 -17.38 -8.41
C LYS A 83 -11.36 -16.97 -8.02
N ASP A 84 -11.15 -15.68 -7.62
CA ASP A 84 -9.84 -15.11 -7.35
C ASP A 84 -9.45 -15.19 -5.87
N ARG A 85 -10.40 -15.47 -4.96
CA ARG A 85 -10.21 -15.46 -3.49
C ARG A 85 -9.02 -16.29 -3.01
N LYS A 86 -8.78 -17.45 -3.62
CA LYS A 86 -7.67 -18.35 -3.26
C LYS A 86 -6.35 -18.03 -3.97
N HIS A 87 -6.33 -17.02 -4.80
CA HIS A 87 -5.23 -16.73 -5.72
C HIS A 87 -4.50 -15.42 -5.42
N VAL A 88 -5.01 -14.61 -4.51
CA VAL A 88 -4.44 -13.30 -4.17
C VAL A 88 -4.06 -13.24 -2.70
N PRO A 89 -2.98 -12.53 -2.35
CA PRO A 89 -2.58 -12.30 -0.97
C PRO A 89 -3.56 -11.35 -0.26
N ARG A 90 -3.60 -11.40 1.07
CA ARG A 90 -4.45 -10.56 1.92
C ARG A 90 -4.26 -9.05 1.68
N THR A 91 -3.11 -8.63 1.20
CA THR A 91 -2.85 -7.24 0.82
C THR A 91 -3.80 -6.74 -0.27
N VAL A 92 -4.21 -7.60 -1.20
CA VAL A 92 -5.09 -7.22 -2.33
C VAL A 92 -6.47 -6.75 -1.86
N PRO A 93 -7.26 -7.54 -1.10
CA PRO A 93 -8.57 -7.07 -0.65
C PRO A 93 -8.50 -5.84 0.26
N LEU A 94 -7.45 -5.69 1.11
CA LEU A 94 -7.23 -4.48 1.90
C LEU A 94 -7.02 -3.25 1.01
N ALA A 95 -6.17 -3.39 -0.01
CA ALA A 95 -5.90 -2.30 -0.95
C ALA A 95 -7.11 -1.96 -1.81
N LEU A 96 -7.88 -2.96 -2.28
CA LEU A 96 -9.10 -2.74 -3.07
C LEU A 96 -10.16 -1.97 -2.28
N ALA A 97 -10.40 -2.34 -1.02
CA ALA A 97 -11.35 -1.63 -0.18
C ALA A 97 -10.95 -0.17 0.06
N ALA A 98 -9.67 0.07 0.39
CA ALA A 98 -9.15 1.42 0.56
C ALA A 98 -9.21 2.24 -0.74
N ALA A 99 -8.91 1.62 -1.89
CA ALA A 99 -8.97 2.30 -3.19
C ALA A 99 -10.40 2.65 -3.61
N ARG A 100 -11.39 1.78 -3.34
CA ARG A 100 -12.80 2.10 -3.60
C ARG A 100 -13.26 3.30 -2.80
N GLU A 101 -12.96 3.33 -1.49
CA GLU A 101 -13.28 4.47 -0.66
C GLU A 101 -12.57 5.75 -1.13
N ALA A 102 -11.30 5.66 -1.56
CA ALA A 102 -10.56 6.79 -2.07
C ALA A 102 -11.17 7.36 -3.36
N PHE A 103 -11.59 6.51 -4.29
CA PHE A 103 -12.29 6.95 -5.50
C PHE A 103 -13.67 7.53 -5.21
N GLU A 104 -14.45 6.91 -4.32
CA GLU A 104 -15.74 7.44 -3.88
C GLU A 104 -15.57 8.81 -3.24
N ASP A 105 -14.59 8.99 -2.36
CA ASP A 105 -14.28 10.25 -1.71
C ASP A 105 -13.82 11.33 -2.69
N ALA A 106 -13.09 10.94 -3.74
CA ALA A 106 -12.67 11.83 -4.82
C ALA A 106 -13.83 12.19 -5.79
N GLY A 107 -14.98 11.51 -5.70
CA GLY A 107 -16.06 11.65 -6.66
C GLY A 107 -15.70 11.13 -8.06
N ILE A 108 -14.88 10.08 -8.15
CA ILE A 108 -14.49 9.43 -9.40
C ILE A 108 -15.15 8.05 -9.46
N ALA A 109 -16.07 7.87 -10.39
CA ALA A 109 -16.66 6.56 -10.68
C ALA A 109 -15.84 5.88 -11.78
N ALA A 110 -15.04 4.88 -11.43
CA ALA A 110 -14.16 4.19 -12.38
C ALA A 110 -14.92 3.49 -13.52
N SER A 111 -16.20 3.11 -13.30
CA SER A 111 -17.11 2.56 -14.32
C SER A 111 -17.40 3.54 -15.44
N ASP A 112 -17.46 4.82 -15.13
CA ASP A 112 -17.97 5.88 -16.02
C ASP A 112 -16.85 6.51 -16.87
N LEU A 113 -15.59 6.16 -16.56
CA LEU A 113 -14.42 6.68 -17.25
C LEU A 113 -14.31 6.09 -18.65
N SER A 114 -14.00 6.94 -19.63
CA SER A 114 -13.67 6.54 -20.99
C SER A 114 -12.34 5.75 -21.04
N PRO A 115 -12.07 5.01 -22.12
CA PRO A 115 -10.79 4.32 -22.30
C PRO A 115 -9.58 5.28 -22.25
N GLU A 116 -9.74 6.50 -22.75
CA GLU A 116 -8.72 7.55 -22.77
C GLU A 116 -8.44 8.07 -21.36
N GLU A 117 -9.49 8.34 -20.58
CA GLU A 117 -9.37 8.74 -19.18
C GLU A 117 -8.68 7.65 -18.34
N LYS A 118 -9.05 6.38 -18.55
CA LYS A 118 -8.40 5.23 -17.88
C LYS A 118 -6.89 5.12 -18.16
N GLN A 119 -6.41 5.60 -19.32
CA GLN A 119 -4.98 5.68 -19.63
C GLN A 119 -4.26 6.78 -18.85
N GLN A 120 -5.00 7.80 -18.40
CA GLN A 120 -4.46 8.91 -17.62
C GLN A 120 -4.49 8.67 -16.10
N ILE A 121 -5.00 7.51 -15.67
CA ILE A 121 -5.06 7.13 -14.25
C ILE A 121 -4.12 5.96 -14.00
N GLY A 122 -3.08 6.22 -13.23
CA GLY A 122 -2.10 5.22 -12.84
C GLY A 122 -2.29 4.70 -11.40
N VAL A 123 -1.54 3.66 -11.07
CA VAL A 123 -1.48 3.04 -9.73
C VAL A 123 -0.02 2.95 -9.30
N MET A 124 0.29 3.48 -8.13
CA MET A 124 1.62 3.36 -7.53
C MET A 124 1.50 3.07 -6.04
N LEU A 125 1.82 1.86 -5.64
CA LEU A 125 1.65 1.39 -4.27
C LEU A 125 2.97 1.02 -3.64
N GLY A 126 3.08 1.27 -2.34
CA GLY A 126 4.18 0.82 -1.51
C GLY A 126 3.81 -0.42 -0.71
N THR A 127 4.75 -1.34 -0.57
CA THR A 127 4.63 -2.49 0.32
C THR A 127 6.02 -2.95 0.77
N GLY A 128 6.15 -3.30 2.03
CA GLY A 128 7.39 -3.85 2.58
C GLY A 128 7.47 -5.37 2.43
N GLY A 129 6.34 -6.05 2.62
CA GLY A 129 6.24 -7.52 2.63
C GLY A 129 5.47 -8.14 1.46
N GLY A 130 4.62 -7.35 0.78
CA GLY A 130 3.84 -7.83 -0.36
C GLY A 130 3.06 -9.10 -0.06
N GLY A 131 3.29 -10.14 -0.87
CA GLY A 131 2.64 -11.43 -0.78
C GLY A 131 3.36 -12.47 0.08
N LEU A 132 4.36 -12.11 0.90
CA LEU A 132 5.14 -13.07 1.69
C LEU A 132 4.29 -14.04 2.54
N PRO A 133 3.25 -13.61 3.29
CA PRO A 133 2.39 -14.55 4.04
C PRO A 133 1.69 -15.56 3.14
N PHE A 134 1.24 -15.14 1.98
CA PHE A 134 0.61 -16.01 0.99
C PHE A 134 1.59 -17.07 0.46
N VAL A 135 2.81 -16.65 0.17
CA VAL A 135 3.88 -17.55 -0.29
C VAL A 135 4.24 -18.56 0.80
N GLU A 136 4.40 -18.11 2.04
CA GLU A 136 4.67 -18.98 3.19
C GLU A 136 3.59 -20.06 3.33
N GLN A 137 2.31 -19.67 3.31
CA GLN A 137 1.17 -20.58 3.40
C GLN A 137 1.17 -21.62 2.28
N HIS A 138 1.39 -21.20 1.04
CA HIS A 138 1.34 -22.12 -0.10
C HIS A 138 2.57 -23.02 -0.22
N TYR A 139 3.73 -22.55 0.19
CA TYR A 139 4.91 -23.43 0.32
C TYR A 139 4.75 -24.45 1.45
N ALA A 140 4.11 -24.08 2.57
CA ALA A 140 3.78 -25.05 3.61
C ALA A 140 2.84 -26.16 3.07
N ILE A 141 1.81 -25.81 2.29
CA ILE A 141 0.94 -26.78 1.62
C ILE A 141 1.77 -27.68 0.68
N TRP A 142 2.67 -27.10 -0.10
CA TRP A 142 3.50 -27.82 -1.06
C TRP A 142 4.45 -28.80 -0.39
N TYR A 143 5.20 -28.35 0.62
CA TYR A 143 6.28 -29.14 1.21
C TYR A 143 5.83 -30.06 2.35
N GLN A 144 4.80 -29.67 3.10
CA GLN A 144 4.39 -30.39 4.31
C GLN A 144 3.14 -31.25 4.10
N GLY A 145 2.23 -30.81 3.25
CA GLY A 145 0.90 -31.39 3.16
C GLY A 145 0.74 -32.52 2.13
N GLY A 146 1.71 -32.76 1.25
CA GLY A 146 1.58 -33.71 0.14
C GLY A 146 0.42 -33.40 -0.84
N ALA A 147 -0.30 -32.30 -0.61
CA ALA A 147 -1.49 -31.91 -1.35
C ALA A 147 -1.18 -30.79 -2.35
N HIS A 148 -0.21 -31.02 -3.22
CA HIS A 148 0.28 -30.01 -4.19
C HIS A 148 -0.84 -29.33 -5.00
N HIS A 149 -1.92 -30.06 -5.31
CA HIS A 149 -3.06 -29.53 -6.05
C HIS A 149 -3.87 -28.46 -5.28
N LYS A 150 -3.66 -28.31 -3.97
CA LYS A 150 -4.31 -27.29 -3.14
C LYS A 150 -3.51 -25.98 -3.12
N ALA A 151 -2.22 -26.01 -3.53
CA ALA A 151 -1.43 -24.80 -3.63
C ALA A 151 -1.94 -23.92 -4.80
N SER A 152 -1.87 -22.60 -4.64
CA SER A 152 -2.25 -21.67 -5.69
C SER A 152 -1.27 -21.73 -6.86
N VAL A 153 -1.77 -21.70 -8.09
CA VAL A 153 -0.96 -21.55 -9.30
C VAL A 153 -0.31 -20.16 -9.40
N TYR A 154 -0.78 -19.22 -8.59
CA TYR A 154 -0.30 -17.83 -8.54
C TYR A 154 0.73 -17.58 -7.42
N ILE A 155 1.37 -18.61 -6.86
CA ILE A 155 2.40 -18.42 -5.82
C ILE A 155 3.48 -17.46 -6.30
N ILE A 156 4.00 -17.65 -7.51
CA ILE A 156 5.08 -16.82 -8.06
C ILE A 156 4.61 -15.39 -8.37
N PRO A 157 3.50 -15.17 -9.11
CA PRO A 157 2.96 -13.81 -9.26
C PRO A 157 2.71 -13.11 -7.93
N ALA A 158 2.10 -13.78 -6.94
CA ALA A 158 1.83 -13.21 -5.62
C ALA A 158 3.10 -12.92 -4.80
N ALA A 159 4.20 -13.65 -5.07
CA ALA A 159 5.51 -13.38 -4.46
C ALA A 159 6.15 -12.10 -5.01
N THR A 160 5.81 -11.72 -6.24
CA THR A 160 6.31 -10.49 -6.84
C THR A 160 5.44 -9.31 -6.42
N HIS A 161 6.07 -8.27 -5.90
CA HIS A 161 5.35 -7.11 -5.38
C HIS A 161 4.50 -6.41 -6.44
N GLY A 162 4.91 -6.45 -7.71
CA GLY A 162 4.21 -5.83 -8.84
C GLY A 162 2.77 -6.30 -9.07
N THR A 163 2.41 -7.49 -8.62
CA THR A 163 1.04 -8.01 -8.69
C THR A 163 0.05 -7.11 -7.98
N LEU A 164 0.43 -6.48 -6.87
CA LEU A 164 -0.46 -5.65 -6.08
C LEU A 164 -1.04 -4.46 -6.88
N SER A 165 -0.20 -3.72 -7.61
CA SER A 165 -0.69 -2.60 -8.43
C SER A 165 -1.50 -3.09 -9.64
N SER A 166 -1.14 -4.26 -10.20
CA SER A 166 -1.88 -4.88 -11.30
C SER A 166 -3.29 -5.30 -10.88
N GLU A 167 -3.46 -5.85 -9.67
CA GLU A 167 -4.79 -6.22 -9.15
C GLU A 167 -5.73 -5.02 -9.06
N LEU A 168 -5.23 -3.86 -8.58
CA LEU A 168 -6.02 -2.64 -8.56
C LEU A 168 -6.31 -2.13 -9.99
N SER A 169 -5.29 -2.16 -10.86
CA SER A 169 -5.46 -1.76 -12.25
C SER A 169 -6.54 -2.59 -12.96
N MET A 170 -6.55 -3.91 -12.76
CA MET A 170 -7.56 -4.82 -13.31
C MET A 170 -8.94 -4.55 -12.72
N ALA A 171 -9.05 -4.40 -11.40
CA ALA A 171 -10.33 -4.22 -10.72
C ALA A 171 -11.06 -2.93 -11.15
N PHE A 172 -10.32 -1.86 -11.45
CA PHE A 172 -10.88 -0.57 -11.85
C PHE A 172 -10.76 -0.31 -13.36
N GLY A 173 -10.13 -1.22 -14.12
CA GLY A 173 -9.88 -1.06 -15.55
C GLY A 173 -8.90 0.06 -15.90
N LEU A 174 -8.00 0.43 -14.99
CA LEU A 174 -7.02 1.50 -15.16
C LEU A 174 -5.90 1.06 -16.10
N ARG A 175 -5.46 1.96 -16.96
CA ARG A 175 -4.49 1.66 -18.04
C ARG A 175 -3.29 2.61 -18.06
N GLY A 176 -3.16 3.44 -17.03
CA GLY A 176 -1.98 4.28 -16.82
C GLY A 176 -0.80 3.50 -16.23
N LEU A 177 0.16 4.20 -15.67
CA LEU A 177 1.31 3.60 -14.99
C LEU A 177 0.85 2.66 -13.85
N SER A 178 1.46 1.49 -13.76
CA SER A 178 1.16 0.51 -12.70
C SER A 178 2.46 -0.02 -12.11
N HIS A 179 2.84 0.49 -10.93
CA HIS A 179 4.10 0.15 -10.29
C HIS A 179 3.91 -0.12 -8.79
N VAL A 180 4.81 -0.94 -8.24
CA VAL A 180 4.98 -1.12 -6.79
C VAL A 180 6.39 -0.71 -6.39
N ILE A 181 6.47 0.05 -5.31
CA ILE A 181 7.71 0.47 -4.67
C ILE A 181 7.92 -0.38 -3.41
N SER A 182 9.11 -0.95 -3.26
CA SER A 182 9.49 -1.67 -2.06
C SER A 182 10.84 -1.17 -1.54
N THR A 183 10.76 -0.26 -0.60
CA THR A 183 11.88 0.37 0.13
C THR A 183 11.77 0.10 1.64
N GLY A 184 11.20 -1.06 2.00
CA GLY A 184 10.92 -1.42 3.38
C GLY A 184 9.81 -0.55 3.97
N CYS A 185 10.01 -0.03 5.18
CA CYS A 185 8.97 0.72 5.91
C CYS A 185 8.61 2.08 5.29
N THR A 186 9.44 2.62 4.37
CA THR A 186 9.18 3.89 3.68
C THR A 186 8.41 3.73 2.36
N SER A 187 8.14 2.50 1.94
CA SER A 187 7.58 2.17 0.62
C SER A 187 6.36 3.02 0.22
N SER A 188 5.40 3.21 1.13
CA SER A 188 4.19 3.99 0.81
C SER A 188 4.46 5.49 0.69
N THR A 189 5.40 6.04 1.47
CA THR A 189 5.83 7.43 1.34
C THR A 189 6.53 7.65 0.00
N ASP A 190 7.43 6.74 -0.38
CA ASP A 190 8.12 6.79 -1.67
C ASP A 190 7.13 6.64 -2.84
N ALA A 191 6.14 5.73 -2.72
CA ALA A 191 5.10 5.56 -3.73
C ALA A 191 4.28 6.83 -3.95
N ILE A 192 3.86 7.51 -2.87
CA ILE A 192 3.14 8.80 -2.95
C ILE A 192 4.01 9.84 -3.64
N ALA A 193 5.28 9.93 -3.28
CA ALA A 193 6.21 10.90 -3.84
C ALA A 193 6.46 10.67 -5.34
N TYR A 194 6.72 9.43 -5.75
CA TYR A 194 6.92 9.11 -7.17
C TYR A 194 5.64 9.26 -7.99
N ALA A 195 4.48 8.91 -7.43
CA ALA A 195 3.20 9.17 -8.07
C ALA A 195 2.98 10.68 -8.32
N ALA A 196 3.26 11.50 -7.30
CA ALA A 196 3.20 12.95 -7.44
C ALA A 196 4.17 13.48 -8.50
N GLN A 197 5.39 12.93 -8.59
CA GLN A 197 6.34 13.30 -9.65
C GLN A 197 5.82 12.95 -11.04
N HIS A 198 5.16 11.80 -11.23
CA HIS A 198 4.58 11.45 -12.53
C HIS A 198 3.48 12.42 -12.95
N ILE A 199 2.64 12.87 -12.03
CA ILE A 199 1.62 13.90 -12.30
C ILE A 199 2.31 15.24 -12.59
N SER A 200 3.25 15.65 -11.75
CA SER A 200 3.98 16.92 -11.89
C SER A 200 4.68 17.04 -13.24
N LEU A 201 5.23 15.95 -13.75
CA LEU A 201 5.87 15.88 -15.07
C LEU A 201 4.88 15.69 -16.24
N GLY A 202 3.57 15.65 -16.00
CA GLY A 202 2.55 15.49 -17.03
C GLY A 202 2.48 14.11 -17.66
N ARG A 203 2.96 13.08 -16.97
CA ARG A 203 2.91 11.69 -17.45
C ARG A 203 1.58 11.00 -17.11
N GLN A 204 0.92 11.46 -16.06
CA GLN A 204 -0.41 11.04 -15.62
C GLN A 204 -1.19 12.25 -15.14
N GLU A 205 -2.51 12.17 -15.19
CA GLU A 205 -3.40 13.20 -14.64
C GLU A 205 -3.86 12.86 -13.23
N VAL A 206 -4.01 11.57 -12.95
CA VAL A 206 -4.46 11.03 -11.67
C VAL A 206 -3.62 9.81 -11.29
N MET A 207 -3.34 9.64 -10.01
CA MET A 207 -2.69 8.43 -9.50
C MET A 207 -3.39 7.94 -8.22
N LEU A 208 -3.71 6.65 -8.16
CA LEU A 208 -3.89 5.97 -6.89
C LEU A 208 -2.52 5.74 -6.28
N ALA A 209 -2.27 6.29 -5.10
CA ALA A 209 -0.97 6.21 -4.44
C ALA A 209 -1.14 5.97 -2.93
N GLY A 210 -0.22 5.23 -2.35
CA GLY A 210 -0.25 4.89 -0.93
C GLY A 210 0.43 3.57 -0.67
N GLY A 211 -0.09 2.79 0.28
CA GLY A 211 0.49 1.50 0.54
C GLY A 211 -0.41 0.54 1.29
N VAL A 212 0.04 -0.71 1.33
CA VAL A 212 -0.61 -1.80 2.04
C VAL A 212 0.41 -2.82 2.49
N ASP A 213 0.25 -3.30 3.71
CA ASP A 213 0.96 -4.47 4.22
C ASP A 213 0.02 -5.35 5.05
N ALA A 214 0.27 -6.66 5.01
CA ALA A 214 -0.39 -7.66 5.83
C ALA A 214 0.64 -8.74 6.25
N PRO A 215 1.63 -8.40 7.09
CA PRO A 215 2.81 -9.23 7.34
C PRO A 215 2.60 -10.29 8.42
N LEU A 216 1.35 -10.70 8.69
CA LEU A 216 1.03 -11.61 9.79
C LEU A 216 1.03 -13.07 9.33
N ALA A 217 2.16 -13.74 9.52
CA ALA A 217 2.36 -15.16 9.31
C ALA A 217 3.42 -15.71 10.30
N PRO A 218 3.40 -17.01 10.61
CA PRO A 218 4.33 -17.62 11.59
C PRO A 218 5.80 -17.34 11.30
N GLY A 219 6.26 -17.56 10.07
CA GLY A 219 7.67 -17.37 9.70
C GLY A 219 8.07 -15.91 9.67
N ILE A 220 7.18 -15.02 9.26
CA ILE A 220 7.44 -13.57 9.28
C ILE A 220 7.55 -13.08 10.73
N LEU A 221 6.63 -13.49 11.60
CA LEU A 221 6.69 -13.15 13.03
C LEU A 221 8.00 -13.67 13.64
N ALA A 222 8.39 -14.91 13.32
CA ALA A 222 9.65 -15.49 13.77
C ALA A 222 10.87 -14.71 13.25
N GLY A 223 10.86 -14.32 11.97
CA GLY A 223 11.93 -13.51 11.37
C GLY A 223 12.13 -12.16 12.07
N PHE A 224 11.05 -11.41 12.28
CA PHE A 224 11.12 -10.15 13.03
C PHE A 224 11.51 -10.34 14.49
N ASN A 225 11.10 -11.45 15.12
CA ASN A 225 11.53 -11.78 16.48
C ASN A 225 13.04 -12.08 16.55
N LEU A 226 13.58 -12.78 15.55
CA LEU A 226 15.03 -13.03 15.45
C LEU A 226 15.83 -11.73 15.26
N LEU A 227 15.26 -10.73 14.59
CA LEU A 227 15.84 -9.38 14.50
C LEU A 227 15.81 -8.62 15.84
N THR A 228 15.13 -9.15 16.87
CA THR A 228 14.97 -8.54 18.19
C THR A 228 14.35 -7.14 18.19
N VAL A 229 13.56 -6.83 17.18
CA VAL A 229 12.93 -5.51 17.02
C VAL A 229 11.50 -5.45 17.54
N LEU A 230 10.88 -6.61 17.83
CA LEU A 230 9.52 -6.67 18.34
C LEU A 230 9.48 -6.63 19.86
N THR A 231 8.43 -5.99 20.40
CA THR A 231 8.22 -6.01 21.85
C THR A 231 7.72 -7.36 22.34
N THR A 232 8.32 -7.87 23.42
CA THR A 232 7.90 -9.09 24.13
C THR A 232 7.30 -8.79 25.51
N GLN A 233 7.35 -7.52 25.95
CA GLN A 233 7.01 -7.13 27.33
C GLN A 233 5.51 -6.89 27.55
N TRP A 234 4.73 -6.69 26.47
CA TRP A 234 3.35 -6.24 26.55
C TRP A 234 2.33 -7.27 26.08
N ASN A 235 2.69 -8.56 26.09
CA ASN A 235 1.80 -9.64 25.63
C ASN A 235 0.47 -9.71 26.44
N ASP A 236 0.51 -9.36 27.71
CA ASP A 236 -0.65 -9.39 28.62
C ASP A 236 -1.43 -8.06 28.66
N GLU A 237 -0.82 -6.98 28.16
CA GLU A 237 -1.44 -5.66 28.03
C GLU A 237 -1.28 -5.11 26.59
N PRO A 238 -1.82 -5.80 25.58
CA PRO A 238 -1.54 -5.50 24.17
C PRO A 238 -1.86 -4.05 23.77
N HIS A 239 -2.90 -3.46 24.34
CA HIS A 239 -3.30 -2.07 24.06
C HIS A 239 -2.23 -1.03 24.43
N ARG A 240 -1.25 -1.40 25.27
CA ARG A 240 -0.15 -0.54 25.71
C ARG A 240 1.14 -0.78 24.94
N ALA A 241 1.19 -1.78 24.07
CA ALA A 241 2.45 -2.27 23.48
C ALA A 241 3.10 -1.29 22.50
N SER A 242 2.31 -0.66 21.62
CA SER A 242 2.82 0.35 20.68
C SER A 242 2.88 1.70 21.40
N ARG A 243 4.09 2.09 21.78
CA ARG A 243 4.32 3.29 22.61
C ARG A 243 5.57 4.06 22.19
N PRO A 244 5.58 4.61 20.96
CA PRO A 244 6.73 5.33 20.43
C PRO A 244 7.09 6.52 21.31
N PHE A 245 8.37 6.86 21.37
CA PHE A 245 8.97 7.96 22.14
C PHE A 245 8.84 7.87 23.68
N THR A 246 8.17 6.85 24.24
CA THR A 246 8.12 6.69 25.69
C THR A 246 9.41 6.12 26.25
N ARG A 247 9.69 6.37 27.55
CA ARG A 247 10.90 5.90 28.21
C ARG A 247 10.97 4.36 28.28
N ASP A 248 9.83 3.71 28.46
CA ASP A 248 9.65 2.27 28.65
C ASP A 248 9.23 1.54 27.36
N ARG A 249 9.48 2.12 26.18
CA ARG A 249 9.31 1.42 24.91
C ARG A 249 10.28 0.25 24.82
N SER A 250 9.82 -0.84 24.26
CA SER A 250 10.60 -2.10 24.21
C SER A 250 10.63 -2.78 22.84
N GLY A 251 10.18 -2.10 21.81
CA GLY A 251 10.18 -2.62 20.44
C GLY A 251 8.90 -2.24 19.68
N MET A 252 8.80 -2.76 18.46
CA MET A 252 7.68 -2.55 17.55
C MET A 252 6.57 -3.58 17.78
N VAL A 253 5.40 -3.30 17.24
CA VAL A 253 4.28 -4.23 17.09
C VAL A 253 3.98 -4.34 15.60
N LEU A 254 3.91 -5.57 15.06
CA LEU A 254 3.49 -5.79 13.67
C LEU A 254 2.04 -5.40 13.50
N GLY A 255 1.73 -4.75 12.39
CA GLY A 255 0.38 -4.37 12.02
C GLY A 255 0.10 -4.65 10.55
N GLU A 256 -1.18 -4.75 10.21
CA GLU A 256 -1.64 -4.78 8.83
C GLU A 256 -2.56 -3.61 8.55
N GLY A 257 -2.76 -3.30 7.29
CA GLY A 257 -3.68 -2.26 6.85
C GLY A 257 -3.32 -1.71 5.49
N SER A 258 -4.17 -0.82 5.02
CA SER A 258 -3.99 -0.08 3.77
C SER A 258 -4.42 1.36 3.94
N TRP A 259 -3.68 2.26 3.29
CA TRP A 259 -4.08 3.64 3.11
C TRP A 259 -3.77 4.10 1.70
N ILE A 260 -4.80 4.54 0.96
CA ILE A 260 -4.68 4.94 -0.43
C ILE A 260 -5.26 6.34 -0.61
N TYR A 261 -4.55 7.15 -1.39
CA TYR A 261 -4.93 8.48 -1.82
C TYR A 261 -5.22 8.51 -3.32
N VAL A 262 -6.13 9.38 -3.72
CA VAL A 262 -6.23 9.87 -5.08
C VAL A 262 -5.41 11.15 -5.17
N LEU A 263 -4.30 11.09 -5.88
CA LEU A 263 -3.50 12.24 -6.26
C LEU A 263 -3.96 12.74 -7.62
N GLU A 264 -4.08 14.04 -7.79
CA GLU A 264 -4.63 14.64 -9.00
C GLU A 264 -3.90 15.92 -9.35
N GLU A 265 -3.80 16.19 -10.64
CA GLU A 265 -3.32 17.47 -11.13
C GLU A 265 -4.26 18.60 -10.67
N PHE A 266 -3.68 19.70 -10.18
CA PHE A 266 -4.42 20.74 -9.49
C PHE A 266 -5.48 21.43 -10.35
N GLU A 267 -5.15 21.82 -11.59
CA GLU A 267 -6.09 22.51 -12.47
C GLU A 267 -7.24 21.59 -12.88
N ARG A 268 -6.95 20.32 -13.15
CA ARG A 268 -7.97 19.30 -13.39
C ARG A 268 -8.90 19.14 -12.19
N ALA A 269 -8.35 19.06 -10.97
CA ALA A 269 -9.15 18.96 -9.75
C ALA A 269 -10.08 20.18 -9.56
N GLN A 270 -9.56 21.38 -9.81
CA GLN A 270 -10.36 22.61 -9.76
C GLN A 270 -11.46 22.65 -10.82
N GLN A 271 -11.14 22.30 -12.08
CA GLN A 271 -12.11 22.33 -13.19
C GLN A 271 -13.31 21.41 -12.95
N ARG A 272 -13.10 20.25 -12.32
CA ARG A 272 -14.21 19.34 -11.98
C ARG A 272 -14.86 19.63 -10.61
N GLY A 273 -14.42 20.68 -9.90
CA GLY A 273 -14.96 21.04 -8.59
C GLY A 273 -14.63 20.04 -7.49
N ALA A 274 -13.49 19.33 -7.59
CA ALA A 274 -13.08 18.36 -6.60
C ALA A 274 -12.82 19.00 -5.24
N LYS A 275 -13.11 18.27 -4.17
CA LYS A 275 -12.62 18.61 -2.84
C LYS A 275 -11.11 18.40 -2.79
N ILE A 276 -10.36 19.40 -2.40
CA ILE A 276 -8.92 19.35 -2.22
C ILE A 276 -8.62 19.28 -0.71
N TYR A 277 -7.94 18.24 -0.28
CA TYR A 277 -7.54 18.05 1.12
C TYR A 277 -6.21 18.72 1.42
N ALA A 278 -5.23 18.53 0.52
CA ALA A 278 -3.88 19.05 0.68
C ALA A 278 -3.17 19.09 -0.68
N GLU A 279 -2.05 19.79 -0.74
CA GLU A 279 -1.10 19.78 -1.84
C GLU A 279 0.17 19.03 -1.46
N ILE A 280 0.71 18.24 -2.36
CA ILE A 280 2.04 17.62 -2.19
C ILE A 280 3.08 18.65 -2.56
N ALA A 281 3.61 19.33 -1.57
CA ALA A 281 4.52 20.46 -1.74
C ALA A 281 5.96 20.04 -2.04
N GLY A 282 6.37 18.83 -1.65
CA GLY A 282 7.73 18.37 -1.85
C GLY A 282 8.01 16.99 -1.30
N TYR A 283 9.17 16.47 -1.65
CA TYR A 283 9.65 15.15 -1.23
C TYR A 283 11.17 15.16 -1.14
N GLY A 284 11.71 14.39 -0.22
CA GLY A 284 13.15 14.15 -0.08
C GLY A 284 13.42 12.76 0.45
N THR A 285 14.51 12.14 -0.01
CA THR A 285 14.97 10.83 0.47
C THR A 285 16.47 10.83 0.64
N THR A 286 16.96 10.10 1.62
CA THR A 286 18.40 9.93 1.91
C THR A 286 18.66 8.50 2.35
N CYS A 287 19.94 8.11 2.32
CA CYS A 287 20.41 6.82 2.85
C CYS A 287 21.55 7.09 3.83
N ASP A 288 21.52 6.48 5.01
CA ASP A 288 22.57 6.60 6.00
C ASP A 288 23.80 5.71 5.70
N ALA A 289 23.63 4.69 4.86
CA ALA A 289 24.67 3.73 4.47
C ALA A 289 25.40 3.12 5.69
N TYR A 290 24.69 2.98 6.82
CA TYR A 290 25.28 2.62 8.10
C TYR A 290 25.16 1.13 8.41
N HIS A 291 23.96 0.53 8.32
CA HIS A 291 23.68 -0.84 8.74
C HIS A 291 22.63 -1.50 7.83
N ARG A 292 22.59 -2.87 7.86
CA ARG A 292 21.56 -3.67 7.15
C ARG A 292 20.23 -3.59 7.84
#